data_129ac66b843938e2672a8f754463f846
#
_entry.id   129ac66b843938e2672a8f754463f846
#
_cell.length_a   1.000
_cell.length_b   1.000
_cell.length_c   1.000
_cell.angle_alpha   90.00
_cell.angle_beta   90.00
_cell.angle_gamma   90.00
#
_symmetry.space_group_name_H-M   'P 1'
#
loop_
_entity.id
_entity.type
_entity.pdbx_description
1 polymer ?
#
loop_
_entity_poly.entity_id
_entity_poly.type
_entity_poly.pdbx_seq_one_letter_code
_entity_poly.pdbx_strand_id
1 'polypeptide(L)'
;VRQGDILMRIDTREADQGVAAASANVAAAQARLVDARAALERTRSLKARNFVSGSALDQAQAAFDAAAAQHKAAEAGRAQADVSRGFASITSPLSGIVAQRLAEVGEMAQPGRALMIIYEPGSLRAVADVPQSQLSELGKGGLKAKLEFPETGRWLDAASVTVLPSADPRTHTARVRVNLPADAAGVVPGMAARVHFLLGEASRLAVPAAAILRRGELTGIYVADGKGGFSLRQLRLGSVLED
;
A
#
# COMPACT_ATOMS: atom_id res chain seq x y z
N VAL A 1 16.33 0.90 -4.38
CA VAL A 1 16.08 -0.53 -4.65
C VAL A 1 15.08 -0.68 -5.78
N ARG A 2 15.21 -1.74 -6.54
CA ARG A 2 14.26 -2.11 -7.60
C ARG A 2 13.36 -3.24 -7.11
N GLN A 3 12.19 -3.36 -7.71
CA GLN A 3 11.32 -4.51 -7.46
C GLN A 3 12.07 -5.82 -7.74
N GLY A 4 12.02 -6.76 -6.80
CA GLY A 4 12.72 -8.04 -6.86
C GLY A 4 14.15 -8.04 -6.30
N ASP A 5 14.74 -6.88 -5.99
CA ASP A 5 16.05 -6.83 -5.34
C ASP A 5 16.01 -7.52 -3.98
N ILE A 6 17.03 -8.30 -3.66
CA ILE A 6 17.15 -8.94 -2.34
C ILE A 6 17.52 -7.87 -1.32
N LEU A 7 16.65 -7.70 -0.33
CA LEU A 7 16.81 -6.73 0.74
C LEU A 7 17.50 -7.33 1.96
N MET A 8 17.16 -8.59 2.25
CA MET A 8 17.63 -9.28 3.46
C MET A 8 17.62 -10.79 3.24
N ARG A 9 18.52 -11.48 3.88
CA ARG A 9 18.55 -12.95 3.93
C ARG A 9 18.44 -13.43 5.37
N ILE A 10 17.51 -14.34 5.58
CA ILE A 10 17.37 -15.08 6.85
C ILE A 10 18.21 -16.36 6.75
N ASP A 11 18.65 -16.91 7.85
CA ASP A 11 19.38 -18.19 7.87
C ASP A 11 18.51 -19.30 7.25
N THR A 12 19.04 -19.92 6.20
CA THR A 12 18.31 -20.93 5.42
C THR A 12 18.62 -22.37 5.83
N ARG A 13 19.55 -22.61 6.76
CA ARG A 13 20.06 -23.96 7.06
C ARG A 13 18.96 -24.96 7.40
N GLU A 14 18.00 -24.56 8.22
CA GLU A 14 16.86 -25.42 8.58
C GLU A 14 15.94 -25.66 7.38
N ALA A 15 15.62 -24.63 6.63
CA ALA A 15 14.78 -24.72 5.43
C ALA A 15 15.44 -25.57 4.34
N ASP A 16 16.76 -25.43 4.12
CA ASP A 16 17.52 -26.23 3.17
C ASP A 16 17.52 -27.74 3.56
N GLN A 17 17.63 -28.05 4.85
CA GLN A 17 17.49 -29.43 5.36
C GLN A 17 16.06 -29.94 5.12
N GLY A 18 15.03 -29.13 5.32
CA GLY A 18 13.66 -29.48 5.04
C GLY A 18 13.43 -29.83 3.56
N VAL A 19 13.98 -29.05 2.64
CA VAL A 19 13.94 -29.34 1.20
C VAL A 19 14.68 -30.61 0.86
N ALA A 20 15.86 -30.85 1.46
CA ALA A 20 16.63 -32.06 1.23
C ALA A 20 15.87 -33.31 1.71
N ALA A 21 15.26 -33.27 2.89
CA ALA A 21 14.43 -34.38 3.42
C ALA A 21 13.20 -34.65 2.54
N ALA A 22 12.49 -33.59 2.11
CA ALA A 22 11.34 -33.71 1.21
C ALA A 22 11.76 -34.28 -0.16
N SER A 23 12.90 -33.89 -0.68
CA SER A 23 13.45 -34.42 -1.93
C SER A 23 13.81 -35.92 -1.83
N ALA A 24 14.34 -36.37 -0.69
CA ALA A 24 14.58 -37.78 -0.44
C ALA A 24 13.28 -38.61 -0.37
N ASN A 25 12.20 -38.03 0.22
CA ASN A 25 10.87 -38.65 0.23
C ASN A 25 10.29 -38.79 -1.19
N VAL A 26 10.47 -37.78 -2.04
CA VAL A 26 10.05 -37.87 -3.46
C VAL A 26 10.81 -39.00 -4.17
N ALA A 27 12.13 -39.08 -3.98
CA ALA A 27 12.95 -40.16 -4.60
C ALA A 27 12.50 -41.54 -4.14
N ALA A 28 12.21 -41.74 -2.85
CA ALA A 28 11.71 -42.99 -2.30
C ALA A 28 10.31 -43.37 -2.84
N ALA A 29 9.41 -42.38 -2.94
CA ALA A 29 8.07 -42.57 -3.52
C ALA A 29 8.16 -42.90 -5.02
N GLN A 30 9.03 -42.22 -5.76
CA GLN A 30 9.31 -42.52 -7.17
C GLN A 30 9.80 -43.94 -7.41
N ALA A 31 10.72 -44.45 -6.58
CA ALA A 31 11.18 -45.83 -6.67
C ALA A 31 10.03 -46.81 -6.50
N ARG A 32 9.17 -46.62 -5.49
CA ARG A 32 7.97 -47.46 -5.27
C ARG A 32 7.01 -47.40 -6.46
N LEU A 33 6.81 -46.23 -7.06
CA LEU A 33 5.97 -46.07 -8.26
C LEU A 33 6.53 -46.88 -9.45
N VAL A 34 7.85 -46.82 -9.66
CA VAL A 34 8.52 -47.58 -10.73
C VAL A 34 8.32 -49.08 -10.50
N ASP A 35 8.53 -49.56 -9.26
CA ASP A 35 8.33 -50.99 -8.91
C ASP A 35 6.89 -51.43 -9.11
N ALA A 36 5.91 -50.65 -8.63
CA ALA A 36 4.47 -50.92 -8.81
C ALA A 36 4.06 -50.94 -10.27
N ARG A 37 4.59 -50.02 -11.07
CA ARG A 37 4.36 -49.96 -12.52
C ARG A 37 4.90 -51.21 -13.21
N ALA A 38 6.12 -51.62 -12.88
CA ALA A 38 6.71 -52.84 -13.45
C ALA A 38 5.95 -54.11 -13.05
N ALA A 39 5.44 -54.18 -11.79
CA ALA A 39 4.59 -55.24 -11.33
C ALA A 39 3.27 -55.32 -12.08
N LEU A 40 2.61 -54.16 -12.28
CA LEU A 40 1.37 -54.08 -13.06
C LEU A 40 1.56 -54.55 -14.50
N GLU A 41 2.61 -54.12 -15.16
CA GLU A 41 2.90 -54.51 -16.55
C GLU A 41 3.17 -56.01 -16.68
N ARG A 42 3.92 -56.62 -15.73
CA ARG A 42 4.11 -58.08 -15.68
C ARG A 42 2.77 -58.81 -15.48
N THR A 43 1.93 -58.33 -14.55
CA THR A 43 0.64 -58.96 -14.27
C THR A 43 -0.32 -58.83 -15.46
N ARG A 44 -0.31 -57.70 -16.15
CA ARG A 44 -1.10 -57.53 -17.40
C ARG A 44 -0.67 -58.51 -18.47
N SER A 45 0.65 -58.70 -18.69
CA SER A 45 1.19 -59.69 -19.65
C SER A 45 0.80 -61.12 -19.32
N LEU A 46 0.89 -61.50 -18.04
CA LEU A 46 0.45 -62.83 -17.56
C LEU A 46 -1.04 -63.05 -17.68
N LYS A 47 -1.84 -62.03 -17.40
CA LYS A 47 -3.32 -62.08 -17.58
C LYS A 47 -3.71 -62.29 -19.04
N ALA A 48 -3.05 -61.59 -19.96
CA ALA A 48 -3.30 -61.74 -21.43
C ALA A 48 -3.05 -63.20 -21.87
N ARG A 49 -2.19 -63.93 -21.15
CA ARG A 49 -1.86 -65.34 -21.42
C ARG A 49 -2.68 -66.31 -20.55
N ASN A 50 -3.68 -65.83 -19.75
CA ASN A 50 -4.50 -66.59 -18.83
C ASN A 50 -3.74 -67.26 -17.69
N PHE A 51 -2.55 -66.80 -17.28
CA PHE A 51 -1.75 -67.35 -16.19
C PHE A 51 -2.13 -66.82 -14.80
N VAL A 52 -2.88 -65.71 -14.73
CA VAL A 52 -3.32 -65.10 -13.46
C VAL A 52 -4.80 -64.74 -13.49
N SER A 53 -5.42 -64.59 -12.30
CA SER A 53 -6.82 -64.23 -12.12
C SER A 53 -7.07 -62.75 -12.44
N GLY A 54 -8.33 -62.33 -12.63
CA GLY A 54 -8.76 -60.93 -12.71
C GLY A 54 -8.39 -60.17 -11.43
N SER A 55 -8.67 -60.78 -10.28
CA SER A 55 -8.38 -60.20 -8.97
C SER A 55 -6.89 -59.86 -8.79
N ALA A 56 -5.97 -60.67 -9.33
CA ALA A 56 -4.52 -60.37 -9.28
C ALA A 56 -4.17 -59.10 -10.09
N LEU A 57 -4.86 -58.89 -11.24
CA LEU A 57 -4.70 -57.69 -12.03
C LEU A 57 -5.25 -56.46 -11.29
N ASP A 58 -6.43 -56.57 -10.70
CA ASP A 58 -7.07 -55.50 -9.95
C ASP A 58 -6.21 -55.06 -8.74
N GLN A 59 -5.59 -56.06 -8.04
CA GLN A 59 -4.63 -55.77 -6.96
C GLN A 59 -3.38 -55.02 -7.44
N ALA A 60 -2.81 -55.45 -8.59
CA ALA A 60 -1.63 -54.77 -9.14
C ALA A 60 -1.96 -53.36 -9.62
N GLN A 61 -3.17 -53.17 -10.18
CA GLN A 61 -3.66 -51.83 -10.56
C GLN A 61 -3.83 -50.93 -9.31
N ALA A 62 -4.50 -51.43 -8.28
CA ALA A 62 -4.66 -50.68 -7.03
C ALA A 62 -3.34 -50.30 -6.37
N ALA A 63 -2.35 -51.24 -6.38
CA ALA A 63 -1.01 -50.95 -5.88
C ALA A 63 -0.30 -49.85 -6.66
N PHE A 64 -0.41 -49.86 -7.99
CA PHE A 64 0.13 -48.81 -8.85
C PHE A 64 -0.55 -47.44 -8.56
N ASP A 65 -1.86 -47.42 -8.46
CA ASP A 65 -2.63 -46.20 -8.22
C ASP A 65 -2.27 -45.61 -6.82
N ALA A 66 -2.11 -46.47 -5.81
CA ALA A 66 -1.68 -46.06 -4.48
C ALA A 66 -0.24 -45.50 -4.50
N ALA A 67 0.70 -46.14 -5.23
CA ALA A 67 2.07 -45.64 -5.37
C ALA A 67 2.10 -44.29 -6.14
N ALA A 68 1.27 -44.13 -7.17
CA ALA A 68 1.15 -42.89 -7.91
C ALA A 68 0.62 -41.73 -7.04
N ALA A 69 -0.40 -42.02 -6.23
CA ALA A 69 -0.94 -41.05 -5.26
C ALA A 69 0.12 -40.67 -4.21
N GLN A 70 0.88 -41.62 -3.70
CA GLN A 70 1.97 -41.40 -2.74
C GLN A 70 3.09 -40.54 -3.34
N HIS A 71 3.47 -40.77 -4.57
CA HIS A 71 4.48 -39.96 -5.28
C HIS A 71 4.00 -38.50 -5.41
N LYS A 72 2.76 -38.29 -5.86
CA LYS A 72 2.15 -36.97 -5.99
C LYS A 72 2.08 -36.24 -4.63
N ALA A 73 1.76 -36.96 -3.56
CA ALA A 73 1.77 -36.37 -2.20
C ALA A 73 3.16 -35.95 -1.77
N ALA A 74 4.20 -36.76 -2.08
CA ALA A 74 5.59 -36.40 -1.79
C ALA A 74 6.07 -35.17 -2.58
N GLU A 75 5.69 -35.06 -3.87
CA GLU A 75 5.97 -33.88 -4.69
C GLU A 75 5.34 -32.60 -4.10
N ALA A 76 4.08 -32.68 -3.64
CA ALA A 76 3.42 -31.59 -2.96
C ALA A 76 4.12 -31.18 -1.67
N GLY A 77 4.61 -32.18 -0.90
CA GLY A 77 5.43 -31.93 0.29
C GLY A 77 6.74 -31.22 0.00
N ARG A 78 7.42 -31.60 -1.10
CA ARG A 78 8.61 -30.89 -1.57
C ARG A 78 8.31 -29.45 -1.98
N ALA A 79 7.25 -29.24 -2.75
CA ALA A 79 6.84 -27.90 -3.16
C ALA A 79 6.55 -27.00 -1.95
N GLN A 80 5.95 -27.53 -0.90
CA GLN A 80 5.73 -26.83 0.36
C GLN A 80 7.05 -26.44 1.04
N ALA A 81 8.05 -27.33 1.07
CA ALA A 81 9.36 -27.05 1.64
C ALA A 81 10.11 -25.99 0.82
N ASP A 82 10.03 -26.03 -0.52
CA ASP A 82 10.61 -25.02 -1.42
C ASP A 82 10.00 -23.64 -1.18
N VAL A 83 8.69 -23.53 -0.98
CA VAL A 83 8.02 -22.28 -0.61
C VAL A 83 8.51 -21.74 0.72
N SER A 84 8.63 -22.62 1.73
CA SER A 84 9.14 -22.23 3.05
C SER A 84 10.57 -21.69 2.99
N ARG A 85 11.43 -22.34 2.17
CA ARG A 85 12.79 -21.84 1.90
C ARG A 85 12.77 -20.47 1.20
N GLY A 86 11.82 -20.26 0.29
CA GLY A 86 11.66 -18.98 -0.42
C GLY A 86 11.45 -17.78 0.52
N PHE A 87 10.79 -17.98 1.66
CA PHE A 87 10.57 -16.92 2.66
C PHE A 87 11.86 -16.46 3.36
N ALA A 88 12.94 -17.20 3.26
CA ALA A 88 14.24 -16.79 3.81
C ALA A 88 14.94 -15.70 2.98
N SER A 89 14.50 -15.45 1.75
CA SER A 89 14.98 -14.37 0.90
C SER A 89 13.91 -13.27 0.82
N ILE A 90 14.11 -12.20 1.54
CA ILE A 90 13.19 -11.05 1.52
C ILE A 90 13.55 -10.16 0.34
N THR A 91 12.62 -10.02 -0.61
CA THR A 91 12.79 -9.18 -1.79
C THR A 91 11.91 -7.94 -1.74
N SER A 92 12.32 -6.88 -2.44
CA SER A 92 11.54 -5.65 -2.54
C SER A 92 10.26 -5.89 -3.35
N PRO A 93 9.07 -5.59 -2.82
CA PRO A 93 7.81 -5.71 -3.54
C PRO A 93 7.60 -4.60 -4.57
N LEU A 94 8.38 -3.51 -4.48
CA LEU A 94 8.27 -2.33 -5.34
C LEU A 94 9.66 -1.72 -5.61
N SER A 95 9.74 -0.88 -6.65
CA SER A 95 10.90 -0.02 -6.88
C SER A 95 10.76 1.25 -6.06
N GLY A 96 11.76 1.59 -5.26
CA GLY A 96 11.65 2.74 -4.38
C GLY A 96 12.91 3.02 -3.57
N ILE A 97 12.73 3.78 -2.50
CA ILE A 97 13.79 4.20 -1.58
C ILE A 97 13.55 3.53 -0.22
N VAL A 98 14.61 3.01 0.37
CA VAL A 98 14.58 2.50 1.75
C VAL A 98 14.52 3.69 2.70
N ALA A 99 13.40 3.85 3.39
CA ALA A 99 13.23 4.89 4.41
C ALA A 99 13.92 4.51 5.71
N GLN A 100 13.77 3.25 6.13
CA GLN A 100 14.31 2.78 7.40
C GLN A 100 14.54 1.27 7.39
N ARG A 101 15.63 0.84 7.99
CA ARG A 101 15.89 -0.55 8.35
C ARG A 101 15.56 -0.73 9.83
N LEU A 102 14.71 -1.69 10.15
CA LEU A 102 14.20 -1.96 11.50
C LEU A 102 14.82 -3.21 12.13
N ALA A 103 15.45 -4.06 11.33
CA ALA A 103 16.12 -5.26 11.81
C ALA A 103 17.62 -5.17 11.55
N GLU A 104 18.42 -5.62 12.53
CA GLU A 104 19.88 -5.67 12.45
C GLU A 104 20.38 -7.05 12.05
N VAL A 105 21.64 -7.10 11.56
CA VAL A 105 22.29 -8.37 11.23
C VAL A 105 22.52 -9.16 12.52
N GLY A 106 22.12 -10.46 12.52
CA GLY A 106 22.19 -11.31 13.70
C GLY A 106 20.95 -11.26 14.60
N GLU A 107 19.98 -10.38 14.31
CA GLU A 107 18.72 -10.34 15.04
C GLU A 107 17.77 -11.45 14.59
N MET A 108 16.95 -11.94 15.52
CA MET A 108 15.95 -12.97 15.21
C MET A 108 14.77 -12.34 14.44
N ALA A 109 14.54 -12.80 13.22
CA ALA A 109 13.37 -12.43 12.43
C ALA A 109 12.13 -13.21 12.92
N GLN A 110 11.04 -12.48 13.20
CA GLN A 110 9.78 -13.10 13.62
C GLN A 110 8.68 -12.77 12.58
N PRO A 111 7.80 -13.73 12.28
CA PRO A 111 6.65 -13.47 11.44
C PRO A 111 5.79 -12.31 11.97
N GLY A 112 5.37 -11.39 11.08
CA GLY A 112 4.57 -10.24 11.45
C GLY A 112 5.36 -9.01 11.94
N ARG A 113 6.67 -9.12 12.18
CA ARG A 113 7.52 -7.97 12.51
C ARG A 113 8.00 -7.29 11.24
N ALA A 114 7.85 -5.97 11.17
CA ALA A 114 8.39 -5.19 10.06
C ALA A 114 9.93 -5.19 10.12
N LEU A 115 10.58 -5.54 9.01
CA LEU A 115 12.03 -5.60 8.88
C LEU A 115 12.61 -4.33 8.26
N MET A 116 11.84 -3.71 7.35
CA MET A 116 12.26 -2.55 6.57
C MET A 116 11.06 -1.75 6.09
N ILE A 117 11.23 -0.46 5.95
CA ILE A 117 10.23 0.44 5.36
C ILE A 117 10.77 0.95 4.04
N ILE A 118 10.01 0.72 2.97
CA ILE A 118 10.31 1.17 1.61
C ILE A 118 9.14 2.01 1.10
N TYR A 119 9.44 3.10 0.40
CA TYR A 119 8.41 3.92 -0.24
C TYR A 119 8.77 4.23 -1.69
N GLU A 120 7.75 4.45 -2.50
CA GLU A 120 7.87 4.89 -3.88
C GLU A 120 7.73 6.43 -3.93
N PRO A 121 8.76 7.18 -4.36
CA PRO A 121 8.74 8.65 -4.32
C PRO A 121 7.58 9.27 -5.08
N GLY A 122 7.19 8.69 -6.23
CA GLY A 122 6.10 9.18 -7.08
C GLY A 122 4.69 8.87 -6.57
N SER A 123 4.52 8.13 -5.46
CA SER A 123 3.22 7.71 -4.92
C SER A 123 2.87 8.32 -3.57
N LEU A 124 3.53 9.43 -3.21
CA LEU A 124 3.33 10.09 -1.92
C LEU A 124 1.94 10.74 -1.84
N ARG A 125 1.38 10.74 -0.65
CA ARG A 125 0.11 11.41 -0.34
C ARG A 125 0.17 12.09 1.02
N ALA A 126 -0.48 13.23 1.13
CA ALA A 126 -0.79 13.83 2.41
C ALA A 126 -2.15 13.32 2.91
N VAL A 127 -2.28 13.20 4.21
CA VAL A 127 -3.53 12.81 4.88
C VAL A 127 -3.92 13.94 5.82
N ALA A 128 -5.11 14.48 5.63
CA ALA A 128 -5.66 15.53 6.48
C ALA A 128 -6.98 15.05 7.10
N ASP A 129 -7.20 15.36 8.37
CA ASP A 129 -8.46 15.12 9.05
C ASP A 129 -9.28 16.40 9.04
N VAL A 130 -10.47 16.37 8.40
CA VAL A 130 -11.34 17.52 8.20
C VAL A 130 -12.62 17.37 9.01
N PRO A 131 -13.05 18.38 9.80
CA PRO A 131 -14.30 18.35 10.53
C PRO A 131 -15.51 18.10 9.63
N GLN A 132 -16.46 17.28 10.08
CA GLN A 132 -17.67 16.96 9.30
C GLN A 132 -18.46 18.20 8.89
N SER A 133 -18.48 19.26 9.72
CA SER A 133 -19.14 20.52 9.41
C SER A 133 -18.63 21.21 8.14
N GLN A 134 -17.37 20.95 7.76
CA GLN A 134 -16.73 21.54 6.59
C GLN A 134 -16.82 20.65 5.34
N LEU A 135 -17.19 19.37 5.49
CA LEU A 135 -17.27 18.43 4.37
C LEU A 135 -18.33 18.82 3.32
N SER A 136 -19.43 19.44 3.75
CA SER A 136 -20.48 19.89 2.83
C SER A 136 -20.02 21.00 1.87
N GLU A 137 -19.02 21.77 2.27
CA GLU A 137 -18.40 22.80 1.45
C GLU A 137 -17.40 22.18 0.47
N LEU A 138 -16.68 21.12 0.89
CA LEU A 138 -15.75 20.38 0.05
C LEU A 138 -16.43 19.60 -1.08
N GLY A 139 -17.69 19.19 -0.91
CA GLY A 139 -18.41 18.32 -1.88
C GLY A 139 -19.03 19.01 -3.10
N LYS A 140 -18.99 20.34 -3.22
CA LYS A 140 -19.76 21.11 -4.23
C LYS A 140 -19.05 21.37 -5.57
N GLY A 141 -17.84 20.90 -5.77
CA GLY A 141 -17.08 21.04 -7.02
C GLY A 141 -15.85 20.17 -7.00
N GLY A 142 -15.25 19.86 -8.14
CA GLY A 142 -14.02 19.06 -8.19
C GLY A 142 -13.00 19.58 -7.17
N LEU A 143 -12.74 18.78 -6.15
CA LEU A 143 -11.88 19.14 -5.02
C LEU A 143 -10.47 19.44 -5.53
N LYS A 144 -10.07 20.68 -5.43
CA LYS A 144 -8.69 21.13 -5.65
C LYS A 144 -8.06 21.48 -4.33
N ALA A 145 -6.79 21.15 -4.17
CA ALA A 145 -6.04 21.52 -2.98
C ALA A 145 -4.60 21.92 -3.34
N LYS A 146 -4.01 22.75 -2.51
CA LYS A 146 -2.58 23.05 -2.50
C LYS A 146 -1.98 22.55 -1.20
N LEU A 147 -0.76 22.03 -1.29
CA LEU A 147 0.00 21.61 -0.13
C LEU A 147 1.10 22.64 0.13
N GLU A 148 1.14 23.13 1.35
CA GLU A 148 2.21 23.97 1.88
C GLU A 148 3.11 23.13 2.76
N PHE A 149 4.41 23.21 2.53
CA PHE A 149 5.43 22.62 3.39
C PHE A 149 6.13 23.74 4.17
N PRO A 150 5.72 24.05 5.39
CA PRO A 150 6.18 25.23 6.12
C PRO A 150 7.69 25.27 6.35
N GLU A 151 8.30 24.09 6.55
CA GLU A 151 9.75 23.99 6.80
C GLU A 151 10.60 24.40 5.60
N THR A 152 10.09 24.20 4.38
CA THR A 152 10.81 24.52 3.13
C THR A 152 10.22 25.72 2.39
N GLY A 153 9.11 26.28 2.86
CA GLY A 153 8.37 27.35 2.19
C GLY A 153 7.78 26.95 0.84
N ARG A 154 7.68 25.66 0.57
CA ARG A 154 7.34 25.13 -0.74
C ARG A 154 5.84 24.88 -0.85
N TRP A 155 5.29 25.18 -2.04
CA TRP A 155 3.90 24.93 -2.40
C TRP A 155 3.81 23.96 -3.55
N LEU A 156 2.89 22.98 -3.47
CA LEU A 156 2.60 22.03 -4.53
C LEU A 156 1.10 21.98 -4.78
N ASP A 157 0.70 21.91 -6.05
CA ASP A 157 -0.66 21.61 -6.40
C ASP A 157 -0.95 20.11 -6.23
N ALA A 158 -2.08 19.77 -5.65
CA ALA A 158 -2.49 18.39 -5.50
C ALA A 158 -2.81 17.75 -6.84
N ALA A 159 -2.31 16.54 -7.08
CA ALA A 159 -2.68 15.76 -8.26
C ALA A 159 -4.14 15.29 -8.20
N SER A 160 -4.60 14.90 -7.02
CA SER A 160 -6.00 14.55 -6.77
C SER A 160 -6.34 14.63 -5.28
N VAL A 161 -7.62 14.83 -4.98
CA VAL A 161 -8.14 14.88 -3.61
C VAL A 161 -9.29 13.88 -3.48
N THR A 162 -9.25 13.04 -2.45
CA THR A 162 -10.27 12.03 -2.20
C THR A 162 -10.73 12.11 -0.75
N VAL A 163 -12.01 12.34 -0.53
CA VAL A 163 -12.63 12.24 0.80
C VAL A 163 -13.01 10.79 1.05
N LEU A 164 -12.53 10.21 2.16
CA LEU A 164 -12.93 8.86 2.54
C LEU A 164 -14.37 8.87 3.08
N PRO A 165 -15.21 7.88 2.68
CA PRO A 165 -16.63 7.84 3.06
C PRO A 165 -16.86 7.37 4.50
N SER A 166 -15.90 7.58 5.38
CA SER A 166 -15.98 7.24 6.80
C SER A 166 -15.45 8.39 7.65
N ALA A 167 -16.13 8.67 8.74
CA ALA A 167 -15.67 9.62 9.75
C ALA A 167 -15.29 8.89 11.04
N ASP A 168 -14.32 9.43 11.75
CA ASP A 168 -13.96 8.97 13.08
C ASP A 168 -15.05 9.45 14.07
N PRO A 169 -15.75 8.53 14.76
CA PRO A 169 -16.85 8.89 15.66
C PRO A 169 -16.36 9.63 16.93
N ARG A 170 -15.09 9.53 17.28
CA ARG A 170 -14.51 10.17 18.45
C ARG A 170 -14.14 11.63 18.20
N THR A 171 -13.62 11.92 17.02
CA THR A 171 -13.16 13.27 16.64
C THR A 171 -14.13 14.02 15.75
N HIS A 172 -15.15 13.34 15.20
CA HIS A 172 -16.09 13.86 14.19
C HIS A 172 -15.38 14.45 12.96
N THR A 173 -14.26 13.84 12.58
CA THR A 173 -13.49 14.23 11.40
C THR A 173 -13.57 13.16 10.32
N ALA A 174 -13.59 13.57 9.07
CA ALA A 174 -13.39 12.68 7.94
C ALA A 174 -11.97 12.81 7.42
N ARG A 175 -11.40 11.70 7.04
CA ARG A 175 -10.06 11.64 6.48
C ARG A 175 -10.08 11.97 4.99
N VAL A 176 -9.25 12.93 4.59
CA VAL A 176 -9.06 13.35 3.21
C VAL A 176 -7.66 12.95 2.77
N ARG A 177 -7.57 12.26 1.64
CA ARG A 177 -6.31 11.91 0.99
C ARG A 177 -6.03 12.89 -0.13
N VAL A 178 -4.85 13.47 -0.13
CA VAL A 178 -4.37 14.43 -1.13
C VAL A 178 -3.13 13.82 -1.76
N ASN A 179 -3.26 13.34 -2.99
CA ASN A 179 -2.13 12.76 -3.71
C ASN A 179 -1.22 13.88 -4.23
N LEU A 180 0.08 13.71 -4.03
CA LEU A 180 1.07 14.61 -4.56
C LEU A 180 1.33 14.32 -6.04
N PRO A 181 1.79 15.29 -6.83
CA PRO A 181 2.26 15.04 -8.18
C PRO A 181 3.50 14.13 -8.16
N ALA A 182 3.70 13.35 -9.22
CA ALA A 182 4.79 12.38 -9.31
C ALA A 182 6.19 13.02 -9.26
N ASP A 183 6.28 14.29 -9.62
CA ASP A 183 7.50 15.11 -9.62
C ASP A 183 7.71 15.90 -8.32
N ALA A 184 7.03 15.54 -7.24
CA ALA A 184 7.17 16.17 -5.92
C ALA A 184 8.57 15.91 -5.30
N ALA A 185 9.64 16.34 -6.01
CA ALA A 185 11.02 16.14 -5.58
C ALA A 185 11.29 16.78 -4.20
N GLY A 186 12.05 16.11 -3.35
CA GLY A 186 12.44 16.62 -2.02
C GLY A 186 11.38 16.46 -0.94
N VAL A 187 10.20 15.90 -1.25
CA VAL A 187 9.22 15.51 -0.24
C VAL A 187 9.49 14.07 0.17
N VAL A 188 9.57 13.82 1.48
CA VAL A 188 9.77 12.47 2.03
C VAL A 188 8.63 12.11 3.00
N PRO A 189 8.35 10.81 3.19
CA PRO A 189 7.36 10.38 4.17
C PRO A 189 7.67 10.90 5.57
N GLY A 190 6.65 11.36 6.29
CA GLY A 190 6.78 11.91 7.64
C GLY A 190 6.96 13.44 7.69
N MET A 191 7.12 14.13 6.56
CA MET A 191 7.12 15.59 6.54
C MET A 191 5.75 16.14 6.92
N ALA A 192 5.74 17.23 7.69
CA ALA A 192 4.53 17.98 7.98
C ALA A 192 4.12 18.82 6.76
N ALA A 193 2.83 18.76 6.42
CA ALA A 193 2.25 19.58 5.35
C ALA A 193 0.92 20.17 5.80
N ARG A 194 0.62 21.39 5.34
CA ARG A 194 -0.70 22.00 5.45
C ARG A 194 -1.44 21.84 4.14
N VAL A 195 -2.69 21.38 4.22
CA VAL A 195 -3.54 21.23 3.05
C VAL A 195 -4.51 22.40 2.98
N HIS A 196 -4.43 23.17 1.92
CA HIS A 196 -5.33 24.28 1.62
C HIS A 196 -6.32 23.84 0.55
N PHE A 197 -7.60 23.69 0.94
CA PHE A 197 -8.67 23.33 0.01
C PHE A 197 -9.19 24.56 -0.70
N LEU A 198 -9.30 24.50 -2.03
CA LEU A 198 -9.83 25.58 -2.86
C LEU A 198 -11.34 25.38 -3.01
N LEU A 199 -12.12 26.14 -2.26
CA LEU A 199 -13.59 26.01 -2.20
C LEU A 199 -14.33 26.78 -3.30
N GLY A 200 -13.61 27.47 -4.19
CA GLY A 200 -14.14 28.31 -5.25
C GLY A 200 -13.80 29.79 -5.06
N GLU A 201 -14.32 30.61 -5.94
CA GLU A 201 -14.16 32.06 -5.90
C GLU A 201 -15.34 32.71 -5.17
N ALA A 202 -15.06 33.59 -4.23
CA ALA A 202 -16.05 34.40 -3.57
C ALA A 202 -15.80 35.87 -3.92
N SER A 203 -16.78 36.54 -4.52
CA SER A 203 -16.73 37.99 -4.73
C SER A 203 -16.90 38.67 -3.37
N ARG A 204 -15.93 39.44 -2.95
CA ARG A 204 -15.97 40.22 -1.71
C ARG A 204 -15.61 41.66 -2.01
N LEU A 205 -16.30 42.58 -1.35
CA LEU A 205 -15.90 43.98 -1.35
C LEU A 205 -14.63 44.13 -0.51
N ALA A 206 -13.53 44.48 -1.17
CA ALA A 206 -12.29 44.81 -0.52
C ALA A 206 -12.01 46.31 -0.57
N VAL A 207 -11.39 46.81 0.47
CA VAL A 207 -10.95 48.21 0.56
C VAL A 207 -9.48 48.24 0.95
N PRO A 208 -8.65 49.14 0.40
CA PRO A 208 -7.28 49.27 0.81
C PRO A 208 -7.15 49.57 2.31
N ALA A 209 -6.26 48.93 2.99
CA ALA A 209 -6.07 49.13 4.44
C ALA A 209 -5.78 50.59 4.81
N ALA A 210 -5.12 51.35 3.91
CA ALA A 210 -4.85 52.75 4.06
C ALA A 210 -6.12 53.66 4.01
N ALA A 211 -7.22 53.18 3.45
CA ALA A 211 -8.49 53.91 3.38
C ALA A 211 -9.32 53.75 4.66
N ILE A 212 -8.93 52.88 5.58
CA ILE A 212 -9.68 52.57 6.81
C ILE A 212 -9.40 53.62 7.87
N LEU A 213 -10.43 54.33 8.28
CA LEU A 213 -10.42 55.28 9.39
C LEU A 213 -10.96 54.64 10.66
N ARG A 214 -10.22 54.78 11.76
CA ARG A 214 -10.68 54.39 13.09
C ARG A 214 -10.77 55.60 14.00
N ARG A 215 -11.96 55.89 14.52
CA ARG A 215 -12.20 56.97 15.49
C ARG A 215 -12.94 56.36 16.71
N GLY A 216 -12.23 56.10 17.79
CA GLY A 216 -12.79 55.36 18.93
C GLY A 216 -13.26 53.99 18.50
N GLU A 217 -14.53 53.67 18.75
CA GLU A 217 -15.15 52.38 18.36
C GLU A 217 -15.67 52.36 16.93
N LEU A 218 -15.65 53.52 16.20
CA LEU A 218 -16.13 53.59 14.85
C LEU A 218 -15.03 53.25 13.84
N THR A 219 -15.31 52.28 13.00
CA THR A 219 -14.48 51.96 11.84
C THR A 219 -15.24 52.32 10.57
N GLY A 220 -14.67 53.11 9.68
CA GLY A 220 -15.32 53.58 8.49
C GLY A 220 -14.36 53.95 7.37
N ILE A 221 -14.92 54.29 6.22
CA ILE A 221 -14.21 54.85 5.06
C ILE A 221 -14.95 56.08 4.54
N TYR A 222 -14.23 56.99 3.90
CA TYR A 222 -14.83 58.03 3.11
C TYR A 222 -15.07 57.54 1.68
N VAL A 223 -16.31 57.61 1.23
CA VAL A 223 -16.73 57.25 -0.13
C VAL A 223 -17.08 58.54 -0.87
N ALA A 224 -16.49 58.73 -2.05
CA ALA A 224 -16.83 59.84 -2.91
C ALA A 224 -18.26 59.68 -3.47
N ASP A 225 -19.06 60.73 -3.46
CA ASP A 225 -20.47 60.75 -3.93
C ASP A 225 -20.61 61.02 -5.44
N GLY A 226 -19.51 61.17 -6.17
CA GLY A 226 -19.49 61.50 -7.60
C GLY A 226 -19.85 62.93 -7.92
N LYS A 227 -20.23 63.76 -6.91
CA LYS A 227 -20.59 65.21 -7.05
C LYS A 227 -19.58 66.12 -6.36
N GLY A 228 -18.38 65.58 -6.01
CA GLY A 228 -17.32 66.32 -5.35
C GLY A 228 -17.37 66.29 -3.81
N GLY A 229 -18.34 65.59 -3.24
CA GLY A 229 -18.46 65.37 -1.79
C GLY A 229 -17.95 64.00 -1.35
N PHE A 230 -17.72 63.89 -0.04
CA PHE A 230 -17.32 62.63 0.61
C PHE A 230 -18.31 62.32 1.73
N SER A 231 -18.77 61.06 1.78
CA SER A 231 -19.61 60.56 2.88
C SER A 231 -18.87 59.50 3.68
N LEU A 232 -18.93 59.60 5.00
CA LEU A 232 -18.39 58.57 5.89
C LEU A 232 -19.35 57.40 5.92
N ARG A 233 -18.84 56.20 5.54
CA ARG A 233 -19.60 54.97 5.70
C ARG A 233 -18.93 54.09 6.74
N GLN A 234 -19.72 53.64 7.71
CA GLN A 234 -19.29 52.72 8.72
C GLN A 234 -19.11 51.33 8.11
N LEU A 235 -18.02 50.63 8.50
CA LEU A 235 -17.68 49.33 8.02
C LEU A 235 -17.56 48.33 9.18
N ARG A 236 -17.92 47.09 8.90
CA ARG A 236 -17.50 45.94 9.68
C ARG A 236 -16.40 45.24 8.88
N LEU A 237 -15.18 45.24 9.44
CA LEU A 237 -14.04 44.61 8.80
C LEU A 237 -14.16 43.09 8.88
N GLY A 238 -13.88 42.42 7.75
CA GLY A 238 -13.69 40.97 7.66
C GLY A 238 -12.22 40.59 7.84
N SER A 239 -11.83 39.43 7.28
CA SER A 239 -10.44 38.98 7.24
C SER A 239 -9.61 39.87 6.31
N VAL A 240 -8.34 40.08 6.68
CA VAL A 240 -7.34 40.69 5.80
C VAL A 240 -7.11 39.73 4.62
N LEU A 241 -7.12 40.31 3.41
CA LEU A 241 -6.69 39.61 2.20
C LEU A 241 -5.23 39.98 1.97
N GLU A 242 -4.38 38.97 1.84
CA GLU A 242 -2.99 39.16 1.38
C GLU A 242 -3.04 39.26 -0.15
N ASP A 243 -2.35 40.29 -0.67
CA ASP A 243 -2.23 40.56 -2.12
C ASP A 243 -1.34 39.48 -2.80
#